data_68749047f79e858198e5038b905acee0
#
_entry.id   68749047f79e858198e5038b905acee0
#
_cell.length_a   1.000
_cell.length_b   1.000
_cell.length_c   1.000
_cell.angle_alpha   90.00
_cell.angle_beta   90.00
_cell.angle_gamma   90.00
#
_symmetry.space_group_name_H-M   'P 1'
#
loop_
_entity.id
_entity.type
_entity.pdbx_description
1 polymer ?
#
loop_
_entity_poly.entity_id
_entity_poly.type
_entity_poly.pdbx_seq_one_letter_code
_entity_poly.pdbx_strand_id
1 'polypeptide(L)'
;MGSYRLAELGRRLLILRKGLLHGLNAAKNKKQQRVVFVAGVQRSGTNMMMDVLERSFETDVYHERDRRAFDNYQMRDVAVIRQLIAQSKAPCFIVKSLCELQNLSRLMDEYKIDESRPAKIIWVNRHYFDVISSMLVSFKNQANQVKRIAEYRNSDGWLSEGLSDETYALIKELVHPDISDASAAALIWYFRGVLFFEQGFDSDPRVKLVQYENLVTEPQLEFARIFDFLGLDYSERVSSKVFASSVRRRSPPEIDVPILDLCASLADRFETVAERQRQQFREAGR
;
A
#
# COMPACT_ATOMS: atom_id res chain seq x y z
N MET A 1 -9.44 6.16 28.08
CA MET A 1 -10.72 5.64 27.53
C MET A 1 -11.57 6.67 26.79
N GLY A 2 -11.64 7.94 27.19
CA GLY A 2 -12.48 8.96 26.54
C GLY A 2 -12.09 9.33 25.12
N SER A 3 -10.81 9.50 24.83
CA SER A 3 -10.30 9.94 23.52
C SER A 3 -10.56 8.92 22.39
N TYR A 4 -10.48 7.62 22.68
CA TYR A 4 -10.77 6.56 21.72
C TYR A 4 -12.26 6.51 21.32
N ARG A 5 -13.16 6.67 22.31
CA ARG A 5 -14.61 6.70 22.04
C ARG A 5 -15.02 7.92 21.21
N LEU A 6 -14.40 9.08 21.44
CA LEU A 6 -14.66 10.30 20.66
C LEU A 6 -14.18 10.17 19.21
N ALA A 7 -13.02 9.57 19.00
CA ALA A 7 -12.49 9.29 17.65
C ALA A 7 -13.40 8.32 16.86
N GLU A 8 -13.87 7.26 17.51
CA GLU A 8 -14.79 6.29 16.91
C GLU A 8 -16.16 6.91 16.58
N LEU A 9 -16.70 7.76 17.47
CA LEU A 9 -17.93 8.49 17.20
C LEU A 9 -17.78 9.45 16.02
N GLY A 10 -16.66 10.16 15.95
CA GLY A 10 -16.33 11.06 14.83
C GLY A 10 -16.26 10.31 13.50
N ARG A 11 -15.64 9.11 13.49
CA ARG A 11 -15.58 8.24 12.30
C ARG A 11 -16.97 7.77 11.86
N ARG A 12 -17.81 7.34 12.79
CA ARG A 12 -19.20 6.91 12.47
C ARG A 12 -20.02 8.06 11.88
N LEU A 13 -19.92 9.27 12.43
CA LEU A 13 -20.57 10.46 11.89
C LEU A 13 -20.07 10.81 10.48
N LEU A 14 -18.77 10.69 10.22
CA LEU A 14 -18.19 10.88 8.91
C LEU A 14 -18.78 9.88 7.90
N ILE A 15 -18.81 8.60 8.24
CA ILE A 15 -19.37 7.53 7.38
C ILE A 15 -20.84 7.80 7.05
N LEU A 16 -21.66 8.19 8.05
CA LEU A 16 -23.06 8.53 7.82
C LEU A 16 -23.22 9.73 6.88
N ARG A 17 -22.45 10.81 7.09
CA ARG A 17 -22.46 11.98 6.19
C ARG A 17 -22.05 11.63 4.77
N LYS A 18 -21.01 10.83 4.61
CA LYS A 18 -20.58 10.32 3.29
C LYS A 18 -21.69 9.53 2.62
N GLY A 19 -22.34 8.62 3.35
CA GLY A 19 -23.44 7.82 2.83
C GLY A 19 -24.61 8.67 2.31
N LEU A 20 -24.97 9.75 3.01
CA LEU A 20 -25.98 10.70 2.57
C LEU A 20 -25.58 11.45 1.30
N LEU A 21 -24.37 12.02 1.27
CA LEU A 21 -23.84 12.76 0.12
C LEU A 21 -23.69 11.86 -1.12
N HIS A 22 -23.19 10.64 -0.94
CA HIS A 22 -23.08 9.65 -1.99
C HIS A 22 -24.46 9.25 -2.54
N GLY A 23 -25.48 9.13 -1.65
CA GLY A 23 -26.85 8.86 -2.05
C GLY A 23 -27.43 9.95 -2.94
N LEU A 24 -27.26 11.22 -2.55
CA LEU A 24 -27.74 12.39 -3.28
C LEU A 24 -27.07 12.55 -4.67
N ASN A 25 -25.80 12.16 -4.79
CA ASN A 25 -25.01 12.31 -6.00
C ASN A 25 -24.79 10.97 -6.75
N ALA A 26 -25.55 9.93 -6.42
CA ALA A 26 -25.26 8.56 -6.88
C ALA A 26 -25.13 8.44 -8.40
N ALA A 27 -26.02 9.06 -9.19
CA ALA A 27 -25.98 8.99 -10.65
C ALA A 27 -24.74 9.66 -11.26
N LYS A 28 -24.33 10.83 -10.71
CA LYS A 28 -23.11 11.53 -11.11
C LYS A 28 -21.87 10.72 -10.72
N ASN A 29 -21.81 10.28 -9.48
CA ASN A 29 -20.69 9.52 -8.92
C ASN A 29 -20.46 8.21 -9.70
N LYS A 30 -21.53 7.53 -10.07
CA LYS A 30 -21.45 6.28 -10.83
C LYS A 30 -20.79 6.45 -12.20
N LYS A 31 -21.03 7.59 -12.88
CA LYS A 31 -20.38 7.91 -14.15
C LYS A 31 -18.88 8.17 -14.01
N GLN A 32 -18.44 8.61 -12.84
CA GLN A 32 -17.04 8.93 -12.52
C GLN A 32 -16.35 7.85 -11.69
N GLN A 33 -17.07 6.77 -11.33
CA GLN A 33 -16.57 5.74 -10.43
C GLN A 33 -15.27 5.13 -10.95
N ARG A 34 -14.34 4.95 -10.03
CA ARG A 34 -13.04 4.30 -10.26
C ARG A 34 -12.66 3.42 -9.07
N VAL A 35 -11.81 2.45 -9.32
CA VAL A 35 -11.28 1.53 -8.30
C VAL A 35 -9.81 1.85 -8.07
N VAL A 36 -9.42 1.85 -6.82
CA VAL A 36 -8.03 2.14 -6.39
C VAL A 36 -7.58 1.10 -5.37
N PHE A 37 -6.41 0.54 -5.62
CA PHE A 37 -5.71 -0.31 -4.67
C PHE A 37 -4.66 0.51 -3.93
N VAL A 38 -4.65 0.41 -2.59
CA VAL A 38 -3.55 0.93 -1.77
C VAL A 38 -2.66 -0.25 -1.39
N ALA A 39 -1.47 -0.25 -1.93
CA ALA A 39 -0.51 -1.34 -1.86
C ALA A 39 0.83 -0.89 -1.25
N GLY A 40 1.70 -1.84 -0.98
CA GLY A 40 3.05 -1.62 -0.45
C GLY A 40 3.43 -2.71 0.54
N VAL A 41 4.71 -2.82 0.83
CA VAL A 41 5.20 -3.79 1.82
C VAL A 41 4.59 -3.47 3.19
N GLN A 42 4.32 -4.48 3.99
CA GLN A 42 3.83 -4.26 5.36
C GLN A 42 4.70 -3.25 6.11
N ARG A 43 4.09 -2.41 6.94
CA ARG A 43 4.74 -1.35 7.74
C ARG A 43 5.26 -0.16 6.94
N SER A 44 4.98 -0.07 5.63
CA SER A 44 5.35 1.08 4.78
C SER A 44 4.45 2.31 4.96
N GLY A 45 3.41 2.28 5.80
CA GLY A 45 2.52 3.43 6.03
C GLY A 45 1.19 3.38 5.28
N THR A 46 0.83 2.24 4.70
CA THR A 46 -0.46 2.04 4.00
C THR A 46 -1.69 2.33 4.88
N ASN A 47 -1.62 2.08 6.21
CA ASN A 47 -2.71 2.45 7.12
C ASN A 47 -2.93 3.96 7.16
N MET A 48 -1.86 4.76 7.26
CA MET A 48 -1.96 6.22 7.24
C MET A 48 -2.56 6.70 5.91
N MET A 49 -2.13 6.13 4.79
CA MET A 49 -2.72 6.43 3.47
C MET A 49 -4.22 6.16 3.47
N MET A 50 -4.66 4.98 3.92
CA MET A 50 -6.07 4.62 4.02
C MET A 50 -6.85 5.58 4.91
N ASP A 51 -6.29 5.95 6.08
CA ASP A 51 -6.93 6.87 7.04
C ASP A 51 -7.11 8.28 6.45
N VAL A 52 -6.17 8.77 5.65
CA VAL A 52 -6.28 10.06 4.96
C VAL A 52 -7.34 9.98 3.86
N LEU A 53 -7.30 8.94 3.03
CA LEU A 53 -8.27 8.74 1.97
C LEU A 53 -9.70 8.56 2.53
N GLU A 54 -9.86 7.90 3.68
CA GLU A 54 -11.17 7.74 4.33
C GLU A 54 -11.79 9.08 4.75
N ARG A 55 -11.00 10.13 5.03
CA ARG A 55 -11.51 11.46 5.40
C ARG A 55 -12.09 12.25 4.23
N SER A 56 -11.76 11.91 2.99
CA SER A 56 -12.38 12.53 1.81
C SER A 56 -13.85 12.11 1.68
N PHE A 57 -14.71 13.07 1.32
CA PHE A 57 -16.12 12.80 1.03
C PHE A 57 -16.36 12.09 -0.31
N GLU A 58 -15.35 11.94 -1.14
CA GLU A 58 -15.46 11.31 -2.45
C GLU A 58 -15.06 9.84 -2.48
N THR A 59 -14.70 9.26 -1.32
CA THR A 59 -14.15 7.91 -1.25
C THR A 59 -15.05 6.95 -0.45
N ASP A 60 -15.05 5.68 -0.84
CA ASP A 60 -15.57 4.54 -0.07
C ASP A 60 -14.40 3.60 0.18
N VAL A 61 -13.98 3.46 1.45
CA VAL A 61 -12.67 2.90 1.82
C VAL A 61 -12.84 1.60 2.59
N TYR A 62 -12.15 0.55 2.15
CA TYR A 62 -12.16 -0.78 2.74
C TYR A 62 -10.76 -1.14 3.28
N HIS A 63 -10.59 -1.02 4.59
CA HIS A 63 -9.40 -1.47 5.30
C HIS A 63 -9.37 -3.00 5.41
N GLU A 64 -8.19 -3.59 5.56
CA GLU A 64 -7.97 -5.04 5.66
C GLU A 64 -8.73 -5.75 6.81
N ARG A 65 -9.31 -4.98 7.75
CA ARG A 65 -10.17 -5.50 8.84
C ARG A 65 -11.65 -5.39 8.53
N ASP A 66 -12.03 -4.83 7.39
CA ASP A 66 -13.44 -4.74 7.00
C ASP A 66 -13.91 -6.09 6.47
N ARG A 67 -14.67 -6.80 7.28
CA ARG A 67 -15.18 -8.14 6.97
C ARG A 67 -16.08 -8.20 5.73
N ARG A 68 -16.54 -7.08 5.22
CA ARG A 68 -17.29 -7.05 3.96
C ARG A 68 -16.38 -7.38 2.77
N ALA A 69 -15.15 -6.84 2.79
CA ALA A 69 -14.18 -6.99 1.70
C ALA A 69 -13.07 -8.00 1.99
N PHE A 70 -12.85 -8.38 3.26
CA PHE A 70 -11.72 -9.22 3.68
C PHE A 70 -12.16 -10.39 4.55
N ASP A 71 -11.41 -11.49 4.41
CA ASP A 71 -11.40 -12.60 5.34
C ASP A 71 -9.96 -12.86 5.76
N ASN A 72 -9.71 -12.87 7.08
CA ASN A 72 -8.38 -13.06 7.64
C ASN A 72 -7.27 -12.20 6.95
N TYR A 73 -7.53 -10.90 6.77
CA TYR A 73 -6.68 -9.90 6.09
C TYR A 73 -6.48 -10.10 4.58
N GLN A 74 -6.95 -11.18 3.99
CA GLN A 74 -6.93 -11.41 2.55
C GLN A 74 -8.22 -10.90 1.91
N MET A 75 -8.13 -10.36 0.71
CA MET A 75 -9.28 -9.88 -0.03
C MET A 75 -10.21 -11.05 -0.39
N ARG A 76 -11.51 -10.86 -0.21
CA ARG A 76 -12.53 -11.86 -0.52
C ARG A 76 -12.63 -12.09 -2.03
N ASP A 77 -13.37 -13.13 -2.39
CA ASP A 77 -13.57 -13.52 -3.79
C ASP A 77 -13.99 -12.36 -4.69
N VAL A 78 -13.60 -12.46 -5.95
CA VAL A 78 -13.89 -11.48 -7.02
C VAL A 78 -15.37 -11.07 -7.05
N ALA A 79 -16.28 -12.04 -6.92
CA ALA A 79 -17.72 -11.77 -6.94
C ALA A 79 -18.17 -10.84 -5.80
N VAL A 80 -17.60 -11.03 -4.59
CA VAL A 80 -17.90 -10.22 -3.41
C VAL A 80 -17.40 -8.79 -3.60
N ILE A 81 -16.15 -8.63 -4.06
CA ILE A 81 -15.57 -7.29 -4.28
C ILE A 81 -16.30 -6.57 -5.41
N ARG A 82 -16.63 -7.24 -6.53
CA ARG A 82 -17.45 -6.66 -7.61
C ARG A 82 -18.82 -6.21 -7.12
N GLN A 83 -19.45 -6.99 -6.23
CA GLN A 83 -20.72 -6.60 -5.62
C GLN A 83 -20.57 -5.33 -4.77
N LEU A 84 -19.51 -5.21 -3.96
CA LEU A 84 -19.23 -4.01 -3.18
C LEU A 84 -18.98 -2.79 -4.07
N ILE A 85 -18.21 -2.93 -5.15
CA ILE A 85 -17.99 -1.88 -6.14
C ILE A 85 -19.33 -1.47 -6.79
N ALA A 86 -20.17 -2.42 -7.16
CA ALA A 86 -21.48 -2.16 -7.75
C ALA A 86 -22.43 -1.42 -6.78
N GLN A 87 -22.38 -1.75 -5.49
CA GLN A 87 -23.20 -1.13 -4.45
C GLN A 87 -22.67 0.23 -4.00
N SER A 88 -21.36 0.47 -4.13
CA SER A 88 -20.77 1.75 -3.76
C SER A 88 -21.30 2.90 -4.60
N LYS A 89 -21.71 3.97 -3.93
CA LYS A 89 -22.20 5.21 -4.54
C LYS A 89 -21.14 6.32 -4.53
N ALA A 90 -19.92 6.01 -4.08
CA ALA A 90 -18.79 6.93 -4.09
C ALA A 90 -18.18 7.04 -5.49
N PRO A 91 -17.61 8.20 -5.88
CA PRO A 91 -16.82 8.32 -7.09
C PRO A 91 -15.53 7.50 -7.06
N CYS A 92 -14.99 7.21 -5.87
CA CYS A 92 -13.78 6.42 -5.72
C CYS A 92 -13.96 5.29 -4.71
N PHE A 93 -13.86 4.03 -5.17
CA PHE A 93 -13.83 2.82 -4.36
C PHE A 93 -12.37 2.46 -4.07
N ILE A 94 -12.00 2.40 -2.80
CA ILE A 94 -10.61 2.17 -2.38
C ILE A 94 -10.54 0.92 -1.53
N VAL A 95 -9.63 0.02 -1.89
CA VAL A 95 -9.38 -1.22 -1.16
C VAL A 95 -7.89 -1.36 -0.86
N LYS A 96 -7.57 -1.79 0.37
CA LYS A 96 -6.20 -2.05 0.77
C LYS A 96 -5.77 -3.43 0.28
N SER A 97 -4.58 -3.55 -0.32
CA SER A 97 -4.06 -4.80 -0.89
C SER A 97 -2.63 -5.03 -0.44
N LEU A 98 -2.47 -5.65 0.74
CA LEU A 98 -1.15 -6.03 1.26
C LEU A 98 -0.82 -7.50 0.99
N CYS A 99 -1.81 -8.37 1.09
CA CYS A 99 -1.64 -9.80 0.86
C CYS A 99 -1.60 -10.15 -0.64
N GLU A 100 -2.17 -9.29 -1.49
CA GLU A 100 -2.34 -9.53 -2.92
C GLU A 100 -1.29 -8.81 -3.79
N LEU A 101 -0.13 -8.38 -3.22
CA LEU A 101 0.88 -7.62 -3.97
C LEU A 101 1.31 -8.31 -5.28
N GLN A 102 1.43 -9.62 -5.27
CA GLN A 102 1.80 -10.44 -6.43
C GLN A 102 0.73 -10.50 -7.54
N ASN A 103 -0.51 -10.12 -7.22
CA ASN A 103 -1.64 -10.21 -8.14
C ASN A 103 -2.16 -8.84 -8.59
N LEU A 104 -1.51 -7.74 -8.23
CA LEU A 104 -2.04 -6.39 -8.45
C LEU A 104 -2.28 -6.06 -9.92
N SER A 105 -1.38 -6.48 -10.82
CA SER A 105 -1.58 -6.29 -12.27
C SER A 105 -2.87 -6.94 -12.73
N ARG A 106 -3.11 -8.20 -12.35
CA ARG A 106 -4.34 -8.94 -12.65
C ARG A 106 -5.57 -8.27 -12.00
N LEU A 107 -5.47 -7.80 -10.75
CA LEU A 107 -6.56 -7.14 -10.05
C LEU A 107 -6.94 -5.79 -10.71
N MET A 108 -5.97 -5.05 -11.24
CA MET A 108 -6.26 -3.83 -12.00
C MET A 108 -7.11 -4.11 -13.23
N ASP A 109 -6.82 -5.17 -13.96
CA ASP A 109 -7.60 -5.58 -15.14
C ASP A 109 -8.96 -6.16 -14.74
N GLU A 110 -9.01 -6.94 -13.67
CA GLU A 110 -10.22 -7.57 -13.13
C GLU A 110 -11.24 -6.54 -12.63
N TYR A 111 -10.79 -5.46 -11.97
CA TYR A 111 -11.69 -4.48 -11.32
C TYR A 111 -11.76 -3.13 -12.03
N LYS A 112 -11.27 -3.01 -13.27
CA LYS A 112 -11.57 -1.82 -14.08
C LYS A 112 -13.07 -1.65 -14.25
N ILE A 113 -13.57 -0.44 -14.22
CA ILE A 113 -14.98 -0.16 -14.45
C ILE A 113 -15.30 -0.37 -15.94
N ASP A 114 -14.47 0.19 -16.81
CA ASP A 114 -14.43 0.00 -18.26
C ASP A 114 -13.05 0.45 -18.80
N GLU A 115 -12.83 0.43 -20.10
CA GLU A 115 -11.55 0.77 -20.73
C GLU A 115 -11.15 2.25 -20.51
N SER A 116 -12.11 3.15 -20.33
CA SER A 116 -11.84 4.58 -20.04
C SER A 116 -11.61 4.86 -18.55
N ARG A 117 -11.97 3.90 -17.69
CA ARG A 117 -11.85 4.00 -16.23
C ARG A 117 -11.11 2.79 -15.67
N PRO A 118 -9.80 2.68 -15.95
CA PRO A 118 -8.96 1.62 -15.43
C PRO A 118 -8.85 1.72 -13.89
N ALA A 119 -8.62 0.60 -13.25
CA ALA A 119 -8.23 0.61 -11.85
C ALA A 119 -6.83 1.22 -11.71
N LYS A 120 -6.57 1.84 -10.55
CA LYS A 120 -5.30 2.49 -10.23
C LYS A 120 -4.67 1.90 -8.98
N ILE A 121 -3.36 2.09 -8.82
CA ILE A 121 -2.61 1.71 -7.63
C ILE A 121 -1.95 2.94 -7.02
N ILE A 122 -2.03 3.05 -5.70
CA ILE A 122 -1.12 3.86 -4.89
C ILE A 122 -0.20 2.87 -4.18
N TRP A 123 1.07 2.83 -4.60
CA TRP A 123 2.08 2.01 -3.95
C TRP A 123 2.85 2.85 -2.94
N VAL A 124 2.70 2.54 -1.66
CA VAL A 124 3.42 3.22 -0.57
C VAL A 124 4.72 2.48 -0.29
N ASN A 125 5.84 3.14 -0.60
CA ASN A 125 7.17 2.69 -0.24
C ASN A 125 7.68 3.44 0.99
N ARG A 126 8.51 2.79 1.80
CA ARG A 126 9.18 3.36 2.97
C ARG A 126 10.58 2.77 3.07
N HIS A 127 11.53 3.57 3.54
CA HIS A 127 12.90 3.15 3.72
C HIS A 127 13.00 1.87 4.54
N TYR A 128 13.77 0.90 4.04
CA TYR A 128 13.82 -0.46 4.60
C TYR A 128 14.23 -0.50 6.07
N PHE A 129 15.15 0.33 6.54
CA PHE A 129 15.52 0.38 7.96
C PHE A 129 14.34 0.68 8.87
N ASP A 130 13.47 1.61 8.50
CA ASP A 130 12.29 1.95 9.29
C ASP A 130 11.23 0.85 9.22
N VAL A 131 11.08 0.20 8.06
CA VAL A 131 10.17 -0.94 7.89
C VAL A 131 10.64 -2.12 8.72
N ILE A 132 11.91 -2.52 8.62
CA ILE A 132 12.50 -3.62 9.37
C ILE A 132 12.37 -3.38 10.88
N SER A 133 12.78 -2.18 11.36
CA SER A 133 12.64 -1.80 12.77
C SER A 133 11.19 -1.87 13.25
N SER A 134 10.22 -1.56 12.40
CA SER A 134 8.80 -1.67 12.69
C SER A 134 8.30 -3.13 12.66
N MET A 135 8.85 -3.95 11.75
CA MET A 135 8.53 -5.38 11.66
C MET A 135 9.00 -6.12 12.91
N LEU A 136 10.24 -5.89 13.36
CA LEU A 136 10.83 -6.51 14.55
C LEU A 136 10.01 -6.27 15.83
N VAL A 137 9.32 -5.11 15.91
CA VAL A 137 8.43 -4.83 17.04
C VAL A 137 7.06 -5.48 16.90
N SER A 138 6.57 -5.60 15.67
CA SER A 138 5.18 -6.00 15.40
C SER A 138 5.02 -7.49 15.14
N PHE A 139 6.05 -8.13 14.65
CA PHE A 139 6.05 -9.54 14.25
C PHE A 139 7.21 -10.27 14.93
N LYS A 140 7.05 -11.58 15.07
CA LYS A 140 8.07 -12.47 15.63
C LYS A 140 8.37 -13.58 14.64
N ASN A 141 9.54 -14.20 14.78
CA ASN A 141 9.93 -15.39 14.04
C ASN A 141 10.10 -15.18 12.51
N GLN A 142 10.55 -14.00 12.05
CA GLN A 142 10.83 -13.77 10.62
C GLN A 142 11.91 -14.72 10.10
N ALA A 143 12.94 -15.01 10.90
CA ALA A 143 13.98 -15.98 10.57
C ALA A 143 13.37 -17.35 10.21
N ASN A 144 12.43 -17.86 11.02
CA ASN A 144 11.76 -19.12 10.72
C ASN A 144 10.85 -19.04 9.50
N GLN A 145 10.25 -17.90 9.22
CA GLN A 145 9.44 -17.72 8.01
C GLN A 145 10.29 -17.83 6.74
N VAL A 146 11.41 -17.10 6.67
CA VAL A 146 12.26 -17.15 5.47
C VAL A 146 12.95 -18.51 5.32
N LYS A 147 13.28 -19.22 6.42
CA LYS A 147 13.81 -20.59 6.37
C LYS A 147 12.80 -21.55 5.73
N ARG A 148 11.52 -21.49 6.14
CA ARG A 148 10.47 -22.30 5.50
C ARG A 148 10.29 -21.95 4.02
N ILE A 149 10.31 -20.65 3.67
CA ILE A 149 10.21 -20.22 2.27
C ILE A 149 11.40 -20.73 1.44
N ALA A 150 12.62 -20.69 1.99
CA ALA A 150 13.82 -21.20 1.30
C ALA A 150 13.74 -22.73 1.07
N GLU A 151 13.12 -23.45 2.01
CA GLU A 151 12.89 -24.91 1.91
C GLU A 151 11.74 -25.23 0.94
N TYR A 152 10.61 -24.51 1.06
CA TYR A 152 9.41 -24.71 0.24
C TYR A 152 8.84 -23.36 -0.19
N ARG A 153 8.95 -23.02 -1.48
CA ARG A 153 8.63 -21.71 -2.07
C ARG A 153 7.28 -21.12 -1.63
N ASN A 154 6.24 -21.93 -1.45
CA ASN A 154 4.88 -21.46 -1.15
C ASN A 154 4.46 -21.83 0.29
N SER A 155 5.39 -21.96 1.23
CA SER A 155 5.15 -22.43 2.59
C SER A 155 4.43 -21.45 3.50
N ASP A 156 4.51 -20.15 3.22
CA ASP A 156 3.98 -19.08 4.07
C ASP A 156 2.81 -18.29 3.42
N GLY A 157 1.98 -18.98 2.63
CA GLY A 157 0.78 -18.43 2.01
C GLY A 157 1.09 -17.16 1.19
N TRP A 158 0.26 -16.13 1.32
CA TRP A 158 0.39 -14.89 0.57
C TRP A 158 1.77 -14.21 0.68
N LEU A 159 2.53 -14.47 1.75
CA LEU A 159 3.85 -13.87 1.94
C LEU A 159 4.86 -14.38 0.90
N SER A 160 4.78 -15.64 0.53
CA SER A 160 5.68 -16.31 -0.41
C SER A 160 5.06 -16.55 -1.79
N GLU A 161 3.80 -16.17 -1.99
CA GLU A 161 3.16 -16.25 -3.31
C GLU A 161 3.76 -15.24 -4.30
N GLY A 162 3.86 -15.66 -5.56
CA GLY A 162 4.29 -14.81 -6.67
C GLY A 162 5.79 -14.54 -6.73
N LEU A 163 6.61 -15.25 -5.97
CA LEU A 163 8.06 -15.18 -6.09
C LEU A 163 8.49 -15.67 -7.48
N SER A 164 9.30 -14.86 -8.20
CA SER A 164 9.96 -15.29 -9.43
C SER A 164 11.02 -16.37 -9.14
N ASP A 165 11.46 -17.09 -10.16
CA ASP A 165 12.51 -18.10 -10.00
C ASP A 165 13.81 -17.46 -9.54
N GLU A 166 14.13 -16.26 -10.05
CA GLU A 166 15.30 -15.48 -9.66
C GLU A 166 15.23 -15.04 -8.19
N THR A 167 14.09 -14.47 -7.77
CA THR A 167 13.90 -14.05 -6.37
C THR A 167 13.93 -15.26 -5.42
N TYR A 168 13.36 -16.40 -5.82
CA TYR A 168 13.41 -17.61 -5.01
C TYR A 168 14.83 -18.19 -4.91
N ALA A 169 15.60 -18.17 -6.00
CA ALA A 169 17.01 -18.59 -5.99
C ALA A 169 17.85 -17.73 -5.03
N LEU A 170 17.66 -16.41 -5.05
CA LEU A 170 18.31 -15.48 -4.08
C LEU A 170 17.93 -15.80 -2.63
N ILE A 171 16.67 -16.08 -2.35
CA ILE A 171 16.23 -16.47 -0.99
C ILE A 171 16.96 -17.73 -0.55
N LYS A 172 17.06 -18.73 -1.39
CA LYS A 172 17.78 -19.98 -1.08
C LYS A 172 19.27 -19.80 -0.84
N GLU A 173 19.90 -18.89 -1.58
CA GLU A 173 21.32 -18.57 -1.44
C GLU A 173 21.62 -17.81 -0.14
N LEU A 174 20.76 -16.87 0.24
CA LEU A 174 20.99 -15.94 1.34
C LEU A 174 20.49 -16.45 2.70
N VAL A 175 19.55 -17.39 2.70
CA VAL A 175 19.02 -17.92 3.96
C VAL A 175 19.93 -19.01 4.49
N HIS A 176 20.52 -18.76 5.67
CA HIS A 176 21.41 -19.69 6.38
C HIS A 176 20.84 -20.04 7.77
N PRO A 177 21.37 -21.10 8.44
CA PRO A 177 20.81 -21.56 9.72
C PRO A 177 20.75 -20.49 10.82
N ASP A 178 21.71 -19.57 10.85
CA ASP A 178 21.84 -18.53 11.89
C ASP A 178 21.31 -17.17 11.46
N ILE A 179 20.53 -17.08 10.37
CA ILE A 179 19.95 -15.80 9.90
C ILE A 179 19.17 -15.12 11.02
N SER A 180 19.44 -13.84 11.25
CA SER A 180 18.75 -13.03 12.25
C SER A 180 17.33 -12.66 11.82
N ASP A 181 16.45 -12.34 12.80
CA ASP A 181 15.12 -11.79 12.47
C ASP A 181 15.23 -10.45 11.71
N ALA A 182 16.32 -9.67 11.91
CA ALA A 182 16.55 -8.43 11.19
C ALA A 182 16.88 -8.66 9.71
N SER A 183 17.82 -9.58 9.43
CA SER A 183 18.16 -9.98 8.06
C SER A 183 16.98 -10.65 7.36
N ALA A 184 16.21 -11.46 8.07
CA ALA A 184 14.99 -12.08 7.55
C ALA A 184 13.90 -11.03 7.21
N ALA A 185 13.69 -10.05 8.08
CA ALA A 185 12.75 -8.95 7.82
C ALA A 185 13.19 -8.08 6.64
N ALA A 186 14.51 -7.87 6.47
CA ALA A 186 15.09 -7.18 5.33
C ALA A 186 14.83 -7.96 4.03
N LEU A 187 15.06 -9.27 4.05
CA LEU A 187 14.80 -10.14 2.90
C LEU A 187 13.30 -10.16 2.55
N ILE A 188 12.39 -10.18 3.55
CA ILE A 188 10.95 -10.04 3.33
C ILE A 188 10.63 -8.69 2.67
N TRP A 189 11.21 -7.59 3.14
CA TRP A 189 11.03 -6.29 2.52
C TRP A 189 11.47 -6.30 1.05
N TYR A 190 12.63 -6.91 0.76
CA TYR A 190 13.17 -7.02 -0.59
C TYR A 190 12.23 -7.79 -1.50
N PHE A 191 11.90 -9.05 -1.18
CA PHE A 191 11.13 -9.89 -2.11
C PHE A 191 9.66 -9.48 -2.23
N ARG A 192 9.10 -8.77 -1.25
CA ARG A 192 7.77 -8.16 -1.40
C ARG A 192 7.84 -6.82 -2.16
N GLY A 193 8.93 -6.10 -2.01
CA GLY A 193 9.16 -4.82 -2.70
C GLY A 193 9.45 -4.98 -4.18
N VAL A 194 10.24 -5.99 -4.56
CA VAL A 194 10.63 -6.24 -5.95
C VAL A 194 9.43 -6.55 -6.85
N LEU A 195 8.32 -7.05 -6.30
CA LEU A 195 7.05 -7.27 -7.01
C LEU A 195 6.52 -6.01 -7.72
N PHE A 196 6.87 -4.82 -7.24
CA PHE A 196 6.56 -3.56 -7.92
C PHE A 196 7.19 -3.50 -9.31
N PHE A 197 8.45 -3.90 -9.41
CA PHE A 197 9.21 -3.88 -10.65
C PHE A 197 8.91 -5.11 -11.53
N GLU A 198 8.74 -6.27 -10.94
CA GLU A 198 8.41 -7.51 -11.67
C GLU A 198 7.06 -7.42 -12.40
N GLN A 199 6.12 -6.58 -11.91
CA GLN A 199 4.84 -6.31 -12.56
C GLN A 199 4.87 -5.07 -13.49
N GLY A 200 6.05 -4.44 -13.71
CA GLY A 200 6.19 -3.28 -14.59
C GLY A 200 5.55 -1.98 -14.08
N PHE A 201 5.32 -1.87 -12.76
CA PHE A 201 4.65 -0.71 -12.18
C PHE A 201 5.51 0.56 -12.17
N ASP A 202 6.81 0.43 -12.37
CA ASP A 202 7.73 1.56 -12.53
C ASP A 202 7.45 2.41 -13.78
N SER A 203 6.77 1.86 -14.77
CA SER A 203 6.43 2.53 -16.04
C SER A 203 4.91 2.64 -16.31
N ASP A 204 4.05 2.04 -15.48
CA ASP A 204 2.61 2.06 -15.68
C ASP A 204 2.01 3.40 -15.18
N PRO A 205 1.37 4.21 -16.05
CA PRO A 205 0.76 5.49 -15.66
C PRO A 205 -0.43 5.35 -14.71
N ARG A 206 -0.97 4.13 -14.55
CA ARG A 206 -2.04 3.82 -13.60
C ARG A 206 -1.51 3.61 -12.17
N VAL A 207 -0.18 3.64 -11.98
CA VAL A 207 0.47 3.37 -10.70
C VAL A 207 1.21 4.62 -10.20
N LYS A 208 0.83 5.08 -9.02
CA LYS A 208 1.50 6.16 -8.29
C LYS A 208 2.38 5.57 -7.20
N LEU A 209 3.70 5.70 -7.35
CA LEU A 209 4.64 5.43 -6.28
C LEU A 209 4.69 6.61 -5.32
N VAL A 210 4.62 6.34 -4.03
CA VAL A 210 4.62 7.35 -2.97
C VAL A 210 5.65 6.96 -1.91
N GLN A 211 6.59 7.86 -1.61
CA GLN A 211 7.55 7.70 -0.54
C GLN A 211 6.94 8.16 0.78
N TYR A 212 6.91 7.28 1.78
CA TYR A 212 6.34 7.55 3.10
C TYR A 212 6.98 8.76 3.78
N GLU A 213 8.30 8.91 3.63
CA GLU A 213 9.06 10.01 4.18
C GLU A 213 8.52 11.36 3.69
N ASN A 214 8.27 11.48 2.38
CA ASN A 214 7.70 12.69 1.78
C ASN A 214 6.25 12.95 2.25
N LEU A 215 5.45 11.89 2.39
CA LEU A 215 4.08 12.02 2.91
C LEU A 215 4.02 12.66 4.29
N VAL A 216 5.02 12.40 5.14
CA VAL A 216 5.00 12.90 6.52
C VAL A 216 5.78 14.18 6.72
N THR A 217 6.68 14.54 5.79
CA THR A 217 7.44 15.81 5.82
C THR A 217 6.73 16.91 5.05
N GLU A 218 6.07 16.58 3.93
CA GLU A 218 5.35 17.52 3.05
C GLU A 218 3.91 17.07 2.78
N PRO A 219 3.10 16.82 3.83
CA PRO A 219 1.81 16.14 3.67
C PRO A 219 0.85 16.87 2.74
N GLN A 220 0.76 18.20 2.80
CA GLN A 220 -0.16 18.96 1.94
C GLN A 220 0.17 18.79 0.46
N LEU A 221 1.45 18.90 0.11
CA LEU A 221 1.93 18.78 -1.26
C LEU A 221 1.74 17.35 -1.80
N GLU A 222 2.18 16.35 -1.03
CA GLU A 222 2.13 14.96 -1.49
C GLU A 222 0.69 14.43 -1.58
N PHE A 223 -0.18 14.78 -0.63
CA PHE A 223 -1.58 14.39 -0.72
C PHE A 223 -2.32 15.15 -1.82
N ALA A 224 -2.00 16.42 -2.10
CA ALA A 224 -2.55 17.11 -3.27
C ALA A 224 -2.22 16.38 -4.58
N ARG A 225 -0.97 15.92 -4.74
CA ARG A 225 -0.53 15.11 -5.90
C ARG A 225 -1.26 13.77 -6.01
N ILE A 226 -1.53 13.11 -4.88
CA ILE A 226 -2.27 11.85 -4.84
C ILE A 226 -3.73 12.08 -5.24
N PHE A 227 -4.37 13.11 -4.71
CA PHE A 227 -5.76 13.43 -5.02
C PHE A 227 -5.92 13.83 -6.49
N ASP A 228 -4.98 14.62 -7.04
CA ASP A 228 -4.94 14.93 -8.47
C ASP A 228 -4.79 13.65 -9.32
N PHE A 229 -3.87 12.75 -8.98
CA PHE A 229 -3.72 11.45 -9.64
C PHE A 229 -5.01 10.63 -9.61
N LEU A 230 -5.74 10.67 -8.51
CA LEU A 230 -7.04 10.03 -8.37
C LEU A 230 -8.17 10.81 -9.06
N GLY A 231 -7.95 12.06 -9.48
CA GLY A 231 -8.98 12.98 -9.98
C GLY A 231 -10.06 13.26 -8.94
N LEU A 232 -9.64 13.54 -7.71
CA LEU A 232 -10.47 13.89 -6.57
C LEU A 232 -10.11 15.29 -6.07
N ASP A 233 -11.05 15.96 -5.41
CA ASP A 233 -10.82 17.26 -4.81
C ASP A 233 -9.99 17.11 -3.51
N TYR A 234 -8.86 17.83 -3.46
CA TYR A 234 -8.01 17.85 -2.26
C TYR A 234 -8.44 18.96 -1.28
N SER A 235 -8.45 18.63 -0.01
CA SER A 235 -8.57 19.57 1.09
C SER A 235 -7.53 19.28 2.15
N GLU A 236 -6.79 20.27 2.61
CA GLU A 236 -5.77 20.13 3.67
C GLU A 236 -6.27 19.47 4.94
N ARG A 237 -7.58 19.53 5.21
CA ARG A 237 -8.21 18.89 6.37
C ARG A 237 -8.02 17.38 6.38
N VAL A 238 -7.94 16.72 5.19
CA VAL A 238 -7.80 15.25 5.13
C VAL A 238 -6.43 14.80 5.62
N SER A 239 -5.37 15.58 5.38
CA SER A 239 -3.99 15.29 5.79
C SER A 239 -3.55 15.98 7.09
N SER A 240 -4.42 16.76 7.74
CA SER A 240 -4.09 17.58 8.92
C SER A 240 -3.56 16.82 10.15
N LYS A 241 -3.73 15.49 10.18
CA LYS A 241 -3.23 14.61 11.26
C LYS A 241 -2.04 13.75 10.85
N VAL A 242 -1.38 14.10 9.75
CA VAL A 242 -0.15 13.42 9.31
C VAL A 242 1.05 14.15 9.89
N PHE A 243 1.95 13.42 10.55
CA PHE A 243 3.10 13.99 11.25
C PHE A 243 4.36 13.16 11.01
N ALA A 244 5.50 13.82 10.89
CA ALA A 244 6.83 13.20 10.66
C ALA A 244 7.38 12.41 11.87
N SER A 245 6.55 12.08 12.82
CA SER A 245 6.95 11.50 14.11
C SER A 245 7.54 10.09 14.06
N SER A 246 7.58 9.41 12.93
CA SER A 246 7.99 8.01 12.79
C SER A 246 9.19 7.77 11.86
N VAL A 247 9.78 8.82 11.30
CA VAL A 247 10.95 8.71 10.41
C VAL A 247 12.23 8.62 11.23
N ARG A 248 13.08 7.65 10.93
CA ARG A 248 14.43 7.44 11.51
C ARG A 248 14.48 7.47 13.04
N ARG A 249 13.48 6.90 13.69
CA ARG A 249 13.38 6.90 15.16
C ARG A 249 14.33 5.95 15.86
N ARG A 250 14.85 4.97 15.17
CA ARG A 250 15.67 3.88 15.73
C ARG A 250 17.00 3.81 15.02
N SER A 251 18.01 3.30 15.72
CA SER A 251 19.26 2.91 15.08
C SER A 251 18.97 1.85 14.01
N PRO A 252 19.70 1.87 12.87
CA PRO A 252 19.59 0.83 11.87
C PRO A 252 19.82 -0.56 12.49
N PRO A 253 18.98 -1.55 12.19
CA PRO A 253 19.22 -2.93 12.64
C PRO A 253 20.46 -3.51 11.94
N GLU A 254 21.13 -4.44 12.60
CA GLU A 254 22.20 -5.22 11.98
C GLU A 254 21.62 -6.21 10.99
N ILE A 255 22.06 -6.12 9.73
CA ILE A 255 21.60 -6.93 8.61
C ILE A 255 22.82 -7.53 7.93
N ASP A 256 22.73 -8.78 7.51
CA ASP A 256 23.77 -9.46 6.74
C ASP A 256 24.10 -8.66 5.46
N VAL A 257 25.40 -8.43 5.22
CA VAL A 257 25.87 -7.54 4.16
C VAL A 257 25.25 -7.84 2.78
N PRO A 258 25.18 -9.09 2.28
CA PRO A 258 24.56 -9.35 0.98
C PRO A 258 23.07 -8.97 0.92
N ILE A 259 22.33 -9.14 2.02
CA ILE A 259 20.91 -8.77 2.10
C ILE A 259 20.78 -7.24 2.17
N LEU A 260 21.68 -6.58 2.90
CA LEU A 260 21.73 -5.11 2.98
C LEU A 260 21.94 -4.49 1.61
N ASP A 261 22.89 -5.03 0.81
CA ASP A 261 23.21 -4.56 -0.54
C ASP A 261 22.00 -4.71 -1.49
N LEU A 262 21.27 -5.82 -1.41
CA LEU A 262 20.02 -6.00 -2.15
C LEU A 262 18.95 -4.95 -1.77
N CYS A 263 18.79 -4.71 -0.48
CA CYS A 263 17.84 -3.70 0.01
C CYS A 263 18.23 -2.29 -0.44
N ALA A 264 19.51 -1.94 -0.39
CA ALA A 264 20.03 -0.65 -0.86
C ALA A 264 19.78 -0.46 -2.36
N SER A 265 20.15 -1.46 -3.17
CA SER A 265 19.90 -1.44 -4.62
C SER A 265 18.42 -1.28 -4.97
N LEU A 266 17.53 -2.00 -4.28
CA LEU A 266 16.08 -1.87 -4.48
C LEU A 266 15.56 -0.50 -4.05
N ALA A 267 16.08 0.07 -2.94
CA ALA A 267 15.72 1.40 -2.47
C ALA A 267 16.10 2.48 -3.49
N ASP A 268 17.29 2.41 -4.10
CA ASP A 268 17.75 3.31 -5.14
C ASP A 268 16.85 3.25 -6.40
N ARG A 269 16.40 2.05 -6.77
CA ARG A 269 15.42 1.88 -7.87
C ARG A 269 14.09 2.59 -7.54
N PHE A 270 13.57 2.43 -6.33
CA PHE A 270 12.36 3.15 -5.89
C PHE A 270 12.55 4.67 -5.92
N GLU A 271 13.70 5.19 -5.46
CA GLU A 271 13.97 6.63 -5.48
C GLU A 271 14.00 7.16 -6.91
N THR A 272 14.65 6.45 -7.83
CA THR A 272 14.70 6.80 -9.26
C THR A 272 13.29 6.94 -9.85
N VAL A 273 12.38 6.00 -9.55
CA VAL A 273 10.98 6.07 -10.01
C VAL A 273 10.25 7.26 -9.39
N ALA A 274 10.43 7.47 -8.07
CA ALA A 274 9.79 8.57 -7.36
C ALA A 274 10.23 9.94 -7.90
N GLU A 275 11.53 10.13 -8.18
CA GLU A 275 12.08 11.35 -8.78
C GLU A 275 11.51 11.60 -10.17
N ARG A 276 11.48 10.58 -11.03
CA ARG A 276 10.88 10.66 -12.37
C ARG A 276 9.42 11.08 -12.31
N GLN A 277 8.61 10.48 -11.44
CA GLN A 277 7.20 10.84 -11.28
C GLN A 277 7.01 12.26 -10.73
N ARG A 278 7.90 12.72 -9.85
CA ARG A 278 7.90 14.13 -9.35
C ARG A 278 8.24 15.11 -10.46
N GLN A 279 9.20 14.79 -11.32
CA GLN A 279 9.57 15.65 -12.45
C GLN A 279 8.42 15.76 -13.46
N GLN A 280 7.82 14.65 -13.85
CA GLN A 280 6.65 14.63 -14.76
C GLN A 280 5.49 15.49 -14.24
N PHE A 281 5.25 15.48 -12.93
CA PHE A 281 4.22 16.32 -12.31
C PHE A 281 4.54 17.81 -12.43
N ARG A 282 5.80 18.21 -12.19
CA ARG A 282 6.25 19.61 -12.34
C ARG A 282 6.14 20.10 -13.79
N GLU A 283 6.53 19.25 -14.76
CA GLU A 283 6.47 19.57 -16.19
C GLU A 283 5.02 19.69 -16.70
N ALA A 284 4.09 18.97 -16.09
CA ALA A 284 2.65 19.10 -16.37
C ALA A 284 2.03 20.40 -15.82
N GLY A 285 2.80 21.27 -15.15
CA GLY A 285 2.37 22.57 -14.64
C GLY A 285 1.42 22.47 -13.43
N ARG A 286 1.53 21.42 -12.68
CA ARG A 286 0.68 21.12 -11.52
C ARG A 286 1.44 21.17 -10.20
#